data_c9a1ae94e1fc5cfdf15998622adf95b8
#
_entry.id   c9a1ae94e1fc5cfdf15998622adf95b8
#
_cell.length_a   1.000
_cell.length_b   1.000
_cell.length_c   1.000
_cell.angle_alpha   90.00
_cell.angle_beta   90.00
_cell.angle_gamma   90.00
#
_symmetry.space_group_name_H-M   'P 1'
#
loop_
_entity.id
_entity.type
_entity.pdbx_description
1 polymer ?
#
loop_
_entity_poly.entity_id
_entity_poly.type
_entity_poly.pdbx_seq_one_letter_code
_entity_poly.pdbx_strand_id
1 'polypeptide(L)'
;VYTADLCGADVILNLGGVPAIAAMTNGLFKNPPADIIVGPGNQFVAEAKRILYGKVGIDLFAGPTEIGIIADAKADPEIVAVDLVGQAEHGYNSPCWLYTTSKELAEKVLKRVPELISELPEVPRKSAEAAWRDYGEVILCDTDEEIVKISDEYAPEHLDCLLYTSPSPRDGLL
;
A
#
# COMPACT_ATOMS: atom_id res chain seq x y z
N VAL A 1 -5.80 1.98 21.36
CA VAL A 1 -6.48 2.63 22.50
C VAL A 1 -5.56 3.64 23.17
N TYR A 2 -4.42 3.22 23.75
CA TYR A 2 -3.49 4.12 24.46
C TYR A 2 -3.03 5.33 23.63
N THR A 3 -2.60 5.09 22.38
CA THR A 3 -2.16 6.17 21.48
C THR A 3 -3.28 7.17 21.17
N ALA A 4 -4.51 6.68 20.96
CA ALA A 4 -5.66 7.56 20.72
C ALA A 4 -5.97 8.43 21.93
N ASP A 5 -5.86 7.88 23.15
CA ASP A 5 -6.01 8.60 24.40
C ASP A 5 -4.91 9.68 24.56
N LEU A 6 -3.66 9.34 24.30
CA LEU A 6 -2.54 10.30 24.28
C LEU A 6 -2.73 11.44 23.28
N CYS A 7 -3.36 11.16 22.14
CA CYS A 7 -3.68 12.17 21.12
C CYS A 7 -4.91 13.01 21.46
N GLY A 8 -5.54 12.79 22.61
CA GLY A 8 -6.68 13.57 23.09
C GLY A 8 -8.00 13.20 22.42
N ALA A 9 -8.20 11.94 22.05
CA ALA A 9 -9.49 11.48 21.53
C ALA A 9 -10.56 11.57 22.62
N ASP A 10 -11.66 12.28 22.35
CA ASP A 10 -12.78 12.44 23.27
C ASP A 10 -13.55 11.13 23.47
N VAL A 11 -13.60 10.29 22.44
CA VAL A 11 -14.29 8.99 22.46
C VAL A 11 -13.47 7.96 21.71
N ILE A 12 -13.33 6.79 22.31
CA ILE A 12 -12.64 5.64 21.70
C ILE A 12 -13.64 4.48 21.60
N LEU A 13 -14.01 4.12 20.37
CA LEU A 13 -14.85 2.96 20.07
C LEU A 13 -13.95 1.77 19.70
N ASN A 14 -13.99 0.72 20.50
CA ASN A 14 -13.33 -0.53 20.16
C ASN A 14 -14.19 -1.34 19.17
N LEU A 15 -14.33 -0.78 17.97
CA LEU A 15 -15.16 -1.30 16.89
C LEU A 15 -14.43 -1.03 15.57
N GLY A 16 -14.42 -1.98 14.64
CA GLY A 16 -13.75 -1.86 13.35
C GLY A 16 -14.67 -2.14 12.17
N GLY A 17 -14.14 -1.94 10.97
CA GLY A 17 -14.82 -2.28 9.72
C GLY A 17 -16.07 -1.44 9.43
N VAL A 18 -16.96 -1.97 8.60
CA VAL A 18 -18.23 -1.33 8.20
C VAL A 18 -19.08 -0.90 9.39
N PRO A 19 -19.23 -1.70 10.48
CA PRO A 19 -19.97 -1.29 11.66
C PRO A 19 -19.44 -0.01 12.32
N ALA A 20 -18.11 0.20 12.35
CA ALA A 20 -17.53 1.41 12.90
C ALA A 20 -17.89 2.65 12.04
N ILE A 21 -17.79 2.54 10.72
CA ILE A 21 -18.17 3.60 9.79
C ILE A 21 -19.65 3.98 9.97
N ALA A 22 -20.52 2.98 10.04
CA ALA A 22 -21.95 3.20 10.26
C ALA A 22 -22.24 3.83 11.64
N ALA A 23 -21.54 3.38 12.68
CA ALA A 23 -21.71 3.92 14.04
C ALA A 23 -21.30 5.39 14.14
N MET A 24 -20.16 5.77 13.60
CA MET A 24 -19.69 7.14 13.56
C MET A 24 -20.60 8.04 12.73
N THR A 25 -20.98 7.62 11.53
CA THR A 25 -21.87 8.41 10.65
C THR A 25 -23.25 8.66 11.25
N ASN A 26 -23.78 7.71 12.03
CA ASN A 26 -25.14 7.82 12.58
C ASN A 26 -25.18 8.26 14.05
N GLY A 27 -24.04 8.54 14.67
CA GLY A 27 -24.00 8.94 16.06
C GLY A 27 -24.51 7.86 17.02
N LEU A 28 -24.08 6.59 16.82
CA LEU A 28 -24.48 5.50 17.68
C LEU A 28 -23.67 5.50 18.99
N PHE A 29 -24.13 4.72 19.98
CA PHE A 29 -23.47 4.57 21.29
C PHE A 29 -23.35 5.87 22.08
N LYS A 30 -24.34 6.75 21.97
CA LYS A 30 -24.42 8.07 22.64
C LYS A 30 -23.38 9.10 22.18
N ASN A 31 -22.78 8.90 21.03
CA ASN A 31 -21.89 9.87 20.42
C ASN A 31 -22.65 10.74 19.40
N PRO A 32 -22.23 11.98 19.15
CA PRO A 32 -22.75 12.76 18.03
C PRO A 32 -22.36 12.10 16.70
N PRO A 33 -23.13 12.28 15.63
CA PRO A 33 -22.72 11.94 14.29
C PRO A 33 -21.39 12.62 13.94
N ALA A 34 -20.49 11.92 13.26
CA ALA A 34 -19.26 12.50 12.76
C ALA A 34 -19.55 13.44 11.57
N ASP A 35 -18.83 14.55 11.51
CA ASP A 35 -18.86 15.46 10.35
C ASP A 35 -17.98 14.94 9.22
N ILE A 36 -16.87 14.30 9.57
CA ILE A 36 -15.90 13.71 8.61
C ILE A 36 -15.34 12.40 9.18
N ILE A 37 -15.13 11.42 8.30
CA ILE A 37 -14.46 10.15 8.59
C ILE A 37 -13.14 10.11 7.85
N VAL A 38 -12.06 9.94 8.59
CA VAL A 38 -10.69 9.90 8.10
C VAL A 38 -10.04 8.59 8.52
N GLY A 39 -9.28 7.98 7.63
CA GLY A 39 -8.49 6.79 7.90
C GLY A 39 -8.63 5.71 6.82
N PRO A 40 -7.60 4.86 6.71
CA PRO A 40 -7.58 3.77 5.74
C PRO A 40 -8.48 2.61 6.19
N GLY A 41 -8.70 1.67 5.27
CA GLY A 41 -9.44 0.45 5.55
C GLY A 41 -9.43 -0.49 4.37
N ASN A 42 -9.99 -1.68 4.57
CA ASN A 42 -10.16 -2.63 3.48
C ASN A 42 -11.27 -2.20 2.50
N GLN A 43 -11.43 -2.96 1.41
CA GLN A 43 -12.44 -2.70 0.37
C GLN A 43 -13.87 -2.48 0.91
N PHE A 44 -14.24 -3.16 2.00
CA PHE A 44 -15.56 -3.01 2.61
C PHE A 44 -15.71 -1.70 3.36
N VAL A 45 -14.64 -1.20 3.98
CA VAL A 45 -14.60 0.12 4.62
C VAL A 45 -14.64 1.22 3.55
N ALA A 46 -13.88 1.07 2.47
CA ALA A 46 -13.91 1.97 1.33
C ALA A 46 -15.31 2.06 0.73
N GLU A 47 -15.98 0.93 0.52
CA GLU A 47 -17.35 0.89 0.01
C GLU A 47 -18.35 1.51 0.99
N ALA A 48 -18.21 1.28 2.29
CA ALA A 48 -19.04 1.92 3.30
C ALA A 48 -18.88 3.45 3.29
N LYS A 49 -17.65 3.95 3.16
CA LYS A 49 -17.38 5.39 2.98
C LYS A 49 -18.04 5.92 1.71
N ARG A 50 -17.93 5.19 0.59
CA ARG A 50 -18.54 5.58 -0.68
C ARG A 50 -20.06 5.72 -0.60
N ILE A 51 -20.73 4.76 0.05
CA ILE A 51 -22.19 4.77 0.22
C ILE A 51 -22.64 5.92 1.11
N LEU A 52 -21.86 6.29 2.12
CA LEU A 52 -22.21 7.31 3.11
C LEU A 52 -21.68 8.71 2.76
N TYR A 53 -20.89 8.82 1.70
CA TYR A 53 -20.42 10.11 1.18
C TYR A 53 -21.60 11.04 0.85
N GLY A 54 -21.51 12.28 1.29
CA GLY A 54 -22.58 13.26 1.19
C GLY A 54 -23.49 13.33 2.43
N LYS A 55 -23.62 12.22 3.19
CA LYS A 55 -24.19 12.26 4.54
C LYS A 55 -23.11 12.61 5.58
N VAL A 56 -21.88 12.16 5.37
CA VAL A 56 -20.69 12.46 6.15
C VAL A 56 -19.56 12.81 5.18
N GLY A 57 -18.65 13.71 5.60
CA GLY A 57 -17.42 13.95 4.86
C GLY A 57 -16.49 12.75 4.94
N ILE A 58 -15.68 12.51 3.92
CA ILE A 58 -14.62 11.50 3.92
C ILE A 58 -13.31 12.08 3.41
N ASP A 59 -12.20 11.46 3.76
CA ASP A 59 -10.89 11.78 3.21
C ASP A 59 -10.76 11.33 1.76
N LEU A 60 -10.73 10.01 1.53
CA LEU A 60 -10.62 9.41 0.19
C LEU A 60 -11.23 8.00 0.18
N PHE A 61 -11.45 7.49 -1.03
CA PHE A 61 -11.90 6.12 -1.26
C PHE A 61 -10.67 5.21 -1.42
N ALA A 62 -9.95 4.92 -0.33
CA ALA A 62 -8.83 4.00 -0.37
C ALA A 62 -9.31 2.55 -0.28
N GLY A 63 -9.03 1.80 -1.33
CA GLY A 63 -9.23 0.35 -1.40
C GLY A 63 -7.98 -0.44 -1.00
N PRO A 64 -7.75 -1.62 -1.58
CA PRO A 64 -6.47 -2.31 -1.47
C PRO A 64 -5.36 -1.43 -2.00
N THR A 65 -4.29 -1.28 -1.24
CA THR A 65 -3.11 -0.50 -1.64
C THR A 65 -2.23 -1.29 -2.59
N GLU A 66 -1.58 -0.60 -3.50
CA GLU A 66 -0.70 -1.15 -4.53
C GLU A 66 0.62 -0.38 -4.53
N ILE A 67 1.71 -1.05 -4.92
CA ILE A 67 3.02 -0.45 -5.08
C ILE A 67 3.64 -0.80 -6.42
N GLY A 68 4.18 0.22 -7.10
CA GLY A 68 5.13 0.07 -8.18
C GLY A 68 6.51 0.55 -7.72
N ILE A 69 7.56 -0.22 -8.00
CA ILE A 69 8.94 0.17 -7.70
C ILE A 69 9.70 0.29 -9.01
N ILE A 70 10.26 1.46 -9.27
CA ILE A 70 11.23 1.66 -10.36
C ILE A 70 12.63 1.60 -9.75
N ALA A 71 13.46 0.67 -10.22
CA ALA A 71 14.78 0.47 -9.66
C ALA A 71 15.84 0.22 -10.75
N ASP A 72 17.02 0.83 -10.61
CA ASP A 72 18.18 0.64 -11.49
C ASP A 72 19.12 -0.48 -10.97
N ALA A 73 20.18 -0.76 -11.72
CA ALA A 73 21.17 -1.79 -11.40
C ALA A 73 21.95 -1.52 -10.09
N LYS A 74 21.85 -0.32 -9.50
CA LYS A 74 22.54 0.05 -8.26
C LYS A 74 21.64 -0.10 -7.04
N ALA A 75 20.35 -0.31 -7.24
CA ALA A 75 19.41 -0.54 -6.16
C ALA A 75 19.78 -1.81 -5.38
N ASP A 76 19.59 -1.76 -4.06
CA ASP A 76 19.77 -2.93 -3.21
C ASP A 76 18.60 -3.90 -3.40
N PRO A 77 18.84 -5.14 -3.89
CA PRO A 77 17.80 -6.13 -4.07
C PRO A 77 17.04 -6.48 -2.79
N GLU A 78 17.70 -6.37 -1.62
CA GLU A 78 17.08 -6.64 -0.33
C GLU A 78 16.02 -5.57 -0.01
N ILE A 79 16.34 -4.29 -0.20
CA ILE A 79 15.40 -3.18 0.01
C ILE A 79 14.19 -3.33 -0.91
N VAL A 80 14.44 -3.54 -2.21
CA VAL A 80 13.37 -3.73 -3.20
C VAL A 80 12.44 -4.90 -2.81
N ALA A 81 13.03 -6.03 -2.41
CA ALA A 81 12.26 -7.21 -2.04
C ALA A 81 11.45 -7.01 -0.75
N VAL A 82 12.01 -6.30 0.25
CA VAL A 82 11.33 -5.98 1.51
C VAL A 82 10.13 -5.06 1.25
N ASP A 83 10.29 -4.03 0.41
CA ASP A 83 9.19 -3.10 0.10
C ASP A 83 8.04 -3.82 -0.64
N LEU A 84 8.36 -4.68 -1.63
CA LEU A 84 7.35 -5.50 -2.31
C LEU A 84 6.61 -6.44 -1.34
N VAL A 85 7.33 -7.09 -0.42
CA VAL A 85 6.72 -8.00 0.57
C VAL A 85 5.92 -7.21 1.60
N GLY A 86 6.41 -6.04 2.04
CA GLY A 86 5.70 -5.15 2.94
C GLY A 86 4.34 -4.71 2.38
N GLN A 87 4.24 -4.51 1.06
CA GLN A 87 2.95 -4.25 0.42
C GLN A 87 2.10 -5.53 0.27
N ALA A 88 2.71 -6.64 -0.15
CA ALA A 88 1.99 -7.88 -0.39
C ALA A 88 1.31 -8.44 0.88
N GLU A 89 1.88 -8.19 2.08
CA GLU A 89 1.31 -8.66 3.35
C GLU A 89 0.02 -7.95 3.76
N HIS A 90 -0.30 -6.78 3.19
CA HIS A 90 -1.50 -6.02 3.53
C HIS A 90 -2.80 -6.71 3.12
N GLY A 91 -2.80 -7.56 2.10
CA GLY A 91 -4.00 -8.28 1.69
C GLY A 91 -3.78 -9.22 0.51
N TYR A 92 -4.70 -10.17 0.35
CA TYR A 92 -4.65 -11.17 -0.74
C TYR A 92 -4.66 -10.57 -2.15
N ASN A 93 -5.13 -9.35 -2.28
CA ASN A 93 -5.31 -8.61 -3.53
C ASN A 93 -4.53 -7.28 -3.54
N SER A 94 -3.35 -7.26 -2.94
CA SER A 94 -2.43 -6.12 -2.93
C SER A 94 -1.39 -6.28 -4.04
N PRO A 95 -1.55 -5.61 -5.20
CA PRO A 95 -0.58 -5.68 -6.29
C PRO A 95 0.76 -5.09 -5.88
N CYS A 96 1.83 -5.69 -6.36
CA CYS A 96 3.19 -5.23 -6.15
C CYS A 96 4.04 -5.49 -7.40
N TRP A 97 4.61 -4.43 -7.96
CA TRP A 97 5.28 -4.45 -9.24
C TRP A 97 6.70 -3.89 -9.14
N LEU A 98 7.65 -4.55 -9.78
CA LEU A 98 8.99 -4.04 -10.02
C LEU A 98 9.18 -3.75 -11.50
N TYR A 99 9.58 -2.52 -11.83
CA TYR A 99 9.99 -2.10 -13.16
C TYR A 99 11.50 -1.87 -13.17
N THR A 100 12.25 -2.53 -14.04
CA THR A 100 13.70 -2.38 -14.07
C THR A 100 14.28 -2.68 -15.45
N THR A 101 15.40 -2.06 -15.81
CA THR A 101 16.21 -2.44 -16.95
C THR A 101 17.30 -3.45 -16.58
N SER A 102 17.47 -3.76 -15.28
CA SER A 102 18.50 -4.66 -14.79
C SER A 102 17.98 -6.09 -14.60
N LYS A 103 18.38 -6.97 -15.53
CA LYS A 103 18.08 -8.40 -15.41
C LYS A 103 18.65 -9.02 -14.12
N GLU A 104 19.85 -8.59 -13.71
CA GLU A 104 20.49 -9.09 -12.49
C GLU A 104 19.69 -8.73 -11.24
N LEU A 105 19.20 -7.48 -11.15
CA LEU A 105 18.33 -7.04 -10.06
C LEU A 105 17.02 -7.84 -10.05
N ALA A 106 16.37 -7.98 -11.20
CA ALA A 106 15.14 -8.74 -11.35
C ALA A 106 15.29 -10.19 -10.84
N GLU A 107 16.33 -10.89 -11.25
CA GLU A 107 16.61 -12.27 -10.83
C GLU A 107 16.86 -12.38 -9.30
N LYS A 108 17.58 -11.42 -8.71
CA LYS A 108 17.83 -11.39 -7.26
C LYS A 108 16.55 -11.15 -6.47
N VAL A 109 15.72 -10.21 -6.91
CA VAL A 109 14.42 -9.90 -6.27
C VAL A 109 13.47 -11.09 -6.38
N LEU A 110 13.32 -11.68 -7.57
CA LEU A 110 12.49 -12.88 -7.77
C LEU A 110 12.88 -14.04 -6.86
N LYS A 111 14.16 -14.19 -6.54
CA LYS A 111 14.64 -15.19 -5.59
C LYS A 111 14.35 -14.79 -4.14
N ARG A 112 14.58 -13.51 -3.79
CA ARG A 112 14.53 -13.04 -2.40
C ARG A 112 13.11 -12.90 -1.85
N VAL A 113 12.16 -12.46 -2.67
CA VAL A 113 10.76 -12.25 -2.23
C VAL A 113 10.12 -13.49 -1.61
N PRO A 114 10.17 -14.70 -2.22
CA PRO A 114 9.62 -15.91 -1.60
C PRO A 114 10.30 -16.29 -0.28
N GLU A 115 11.62 -16.02 -0.14
CA GLU A 115 12.36 -16.26 1.10
C GLU A 115 11.82 -15.36 2.22
N LEU A 116 11.69 -14.05 1.98
CA LEU A 116 11.14 -13.08 2.94
C LEU A 116 9.69 -13.41 3.31
N ILE A 117 8.86 -13.78 2.34
CA ILE A 117 7.48 -14.21 2.62
C ILE A 117 7.47 -15.39 3.59
N SER A 118 8.38 -16.35 3.44
CA SER A 118 8.46 -17.53 4.31
C SER A 118 8.83 -17.19 5.77
N GLU A 119 9.50 -16.05 5.99
CA GLU A 119 9.92 -15.56 7.31
C GLU A 119 8.77 -14.85 8.07
N LEU A 120 7.68 -14.48 7.37
CA LEU A 120 6.54 -13.78 7.98
C LEU A 120 5.73 -14.68 8.92
N PRO A 121 5.08 -14.12 9.94
CA PRO A 121 4.06 -14.80 10.73
C PRO A 121 2.93 -15.36 9.85
N GLU A 122 2.21 -16.37 10.34
CA GLU A 122 1.25 -17.15 9.54
C GLU A 122 0.21 -16.30 8.78
N VAL A 123 -0.38 -15.29 9.44
CA VAL A 123 -1.46 -14.49 8.85
C VAL A 123 -0.93 -13.58 7.72
N PRO A 124 0.07 -12.69 7.94
CA PRO A 124 0.62 -11.87 6.86
C PRO A 124 1.29 -12.72 5.78
N ARG A 125 1.91 -13.85 6.11
CA ARG A 125 2.49 -14.78 5.13
C ARG A 125 1.45 -15.28 4.12
N LYS A 126 0.27 -15.73 4.58
CA LYS A 126 -0.81 -16.20 3.69
C LYS A 126 -1.29 -15.10 2.75
N SER A 127 -1.38 -13.86 3.25
CA SER A 127 -1.73 -12.71 2.42
C SER A 127 -0.65 -12.44 1.36
N ALA A 128 0.61 -12.36 1.79
CA ALA A 128 1.72 -12.09 0.90
C ALA A 128 1.95 -13.19 -0.16
N GLU A 129 1.82 -14.48 0.22
CA GLU A 129 1.89 -15.60 -0.73
C GLU A 129 0.83 -15.49 -1.83
N ALA A 130 -0.41 -15.15 -1.46
CA ALA A 130 -1.50 -15.02 -2.42
C ALA A 130 -1.32 -13.76 -3.30
N ALA A 131 -1.00 -12.63 -2.69
CA ALA A 131 -0.77 -11.36 -3.41
C ALA A 131 0.38 -11.49 -4.41
N TRP A 132 1.53 -12.03 -3.98
CA TRP A 132 2.67 -12.23 -4.86
C TRP A 132 2.40 -13.21 -6.00
N ARG A 133 1.73 -14.33 -5.71
CA ARG A 133 1.37 -15.33 -6.73
C ARG A 133 0.42 -14.79 -7.78
N ASP A 134 -0.60 -14.01 -7.38
CA ASP A 134 -1.72 -13.64 -8.23
C ASP A 134 -1.58 -12.23 -8.84
N TYR A 135 -0.79 -11.34 -8.21
CA TYR A 135 -0.69 -9.92 -8.58
C TYR A 135 0.75 -9.37 -8.55
N GLY A 136 1.73 -10.17 -8.10
CA GLY A 136 3.14 -9.76 -8.13
C GLY A 136 3.72 -9.89 -9.52
N GLU A 137 4.39 -8.82 -10.01
CA GLU A 137 5.05 -8.85 -11.30
C GLU A 137 6.44 -8.20 -11.25
N VAL A 138 7.38 -8.79 -11.96
CA VAL A 138 8.70 -8.21 -12.20
C VAL A 138 8.84 -7.99 -13.70
N ILE A 139 8.85 -6.73 -14.09
CA ILE A 139 8.78 -6.28 -15.48
C ILE A 139 10.17 -5.80 -15.91
N LEU A 140 10.79 -6.56 -16.80
CA LEU A 140 12.09 -6.22 -17.37
C LEU A 140 11.87 -5.42 -18.65
N CYS A 141 12.34 -4.17 -18.64
CA CYS A 141 12.26 -3.23 -19.75
C CYS A 141 13.60 -3.08 -20.46
N ASP A 142 13.59 -2.70 -21.73
CA ASP A 142 14.81 -2.44 -22.49
C ASP A 142 15.36 -1.02 -22.24
N THR A 143 14.49 -0.05 -21.94
CA THR A 143 14.85 1.36 -21.73
C THR A 143 14.08 2.00 -20.57
N ASP A 144 14.59 3.13 -20.04
CA ASP A 144 13.92 3.91 -19.01
C ASP A 144 12.61 4.53 -19.53
N GLU A 145 12.53 4.89 -20.81
CA GLU A 145 11.31 5.40 -21.45
C GLU A 145 10.21 4.32 -21.46
N GLU A 146 10.59 3.06 -21.64
CA GLU A 146 9.66 1.94 -21.57
C GLU A 146 9.16 1.74 -20.12
N ILE A 147 10.03 1.88 -19.12
CA ILE A 147 9.64 1.85 -17.71
C ILE A 147 8.58 2.92 -17.44
N VAL A 148 8.83 4.17 -17.83
CA VAL A 148 7.89 5.27 -17.64
C VAL A 148 6.54 4.96 -18.28
N LYS A 149 6.54 4.51 -19.52
CA LYS A 149 5.31 4.17 -20.23
C LYS A 149 4.51 3.08 -19.52
N ILE A 150 5.17 2.00 -19.12
CA ILE A 150 4.50 0.87 -18.46
C ILE A 150 4.01 1.28 -17.06
N SER A 151 4.81 2.01 -16.30
CA SER A 151 4.38 2.48 -14.96
C SER A 151 3.19 3.43 -15.06
N ASP A 152 3.11 4.28 -16.09
CA ASP A 152 1.96 5.14 -16.36
C ASP A 152 0.71 4.33 -16.76
N GLU A 153 0.87 3.23 -17.49
CA GLU A 153 -0.23 2.32 -17.85
C GLU A 153 -0.79 1.57 -16.62
N TYR A 154 0.08 1.17 -15.70
CA TYR A 154 -0.30 0.51 -14.45
C TYR A 154 -0.85 1.52 -13.43
N ALA A 155 -0.35 2.75 -13.44
CA ALA A 155 -0.76 3.86 -12.59
C ALA A 155 -0.88 3.48 -11.10
N PRO A 156 0.18 2.93 -10.47
CA PRO A 156 0.13 2.47 -9.09
C PRO A 156 -0.20 3.60 -8.12
N GLU A 157 -0.92 3.30 -7.05
CA GLU A 157 -1.23 4.26 -5.97
C GLU A 157 0.05 4.79 -5.32
N HIS A 158 1.02 3.89 -5.09
CA HIS A 158 2.35 4.24 -4.59
C HIS A 158 3.39 3.90 -5.64
N LEU A 159 4.23 4.87 -5.98
CA LEU A 159 5.35 4.69 -6.91
C LEU A 159 6.65 5.08 -6.21
N ASP A 160 7.46 4.08 -5.91
CA ASP A 160 8.77 4.26 -5.31
C ASP A 160 9.87 4.24 -6.38
N CYS A 161 10.75 5.24 -6.33
CA CYS A 161 11.87 5.35 -7.27
C CYS A 161 13.19 5.12 -6.55
N LEU A 162 13.80 3.97 -6.79
CA LEU A 162 15.13 3.59 -6.30
C LEU A 162 16.17 3.73 -7.42
N LEU A 163 16.22 4.95 -8.00
CA LEU A 163 17.14 5.33 -9.07
C LEU A 163 18.31 6.11 -8.48
N TYR A 164 19.44 5.45 -8.28
CA TYR A 164 20.65 6.07 -7.71
C TYR A 164 21.47 6.87 -8.74
N THR A 165 20.98 6.99 -9.96
CA THR A 165 21.59 7.76 -11.04
C THR A 165 20.88 9.07 -11.33
N SER A 166 19.67 9.27 -10.82
CA SER A 166 18.88 10.48 -11.01
C SER A 166 18.80 11.30 -9.72
N PRO A 167 19.21 12.58 -9.71
CA PRO A 167 19.04 13.41 -8.54
C PRO A 167 17.54 13.62 -8.28
N SER A 168 17.12 13.38 -7.04
CA SER A 168 15.78 13.75 -6.61
C SER A 168 15.63 15.28 -6.69
N PRO A 169 14.45 15.80 -7.10
CA PRO A 169 14.18 17.24 -7.02
C PRO A 169 14.36 17.83 -5.61
N ARG A 170 14.39 16.99 -4.58
CA ARG A 170 14.64 17.37 -3.18
C ARG A 170 16.11 17.48 -2.82
N ASP A 171 17.01 16.85 -3.58
CA ASP A 171 18.44 16.81 -3.29
C ASP A 171 19.13 18.19 -3.45
N GLY A 172 18.47 19.14 -4.11
CA GLY A 172 18.91 20.53 -4.23
C GLY A 172 18.38 21.48 -3.16
N LEU A 173 17.68 21.00 -2.14
CA LEU A 173 17.07 21.80 -1.08
C LEU A 173 17.72 21.59 0.31
N LEU A 174 18.84 20.87 0.38
CA LEU A 174 19.64 20.68 1.60
C LEU A 174 20.91 21.48 1.56
#